data_49cdebbb42e2736b4d6e5e847b2e28ba
#
_entry.id   49cdebbb42e2736b4d6e5e847b2e28ba
#
_cell.length_a   1.000
_cell.length_b   1.000
_cell.length_c   1.000
_cell.angle_alpha   90.00
_cell.angle_beta   90.00
_cell.angle_gamma   90.00
#
_symmetry.space_group_name_H-M   'P 1'
#
loop_
_entity.id
_entity.type
_entity.pdbx_description
1 polymer ?
#
loop_
_entity_poly.entity_id
_entity_poly.type
_entity_poly.pdbx_seq_one_letter_code
_entity_poly.pdbx_strand_id
1 'polypeptide(L)'
;MHEWVTEAEGRVVVVLGAGASVPGGLPVSSGLTDLVIAGIDQQSRAPEAWTFVREKLNLASMDIEQLYRSIGDLRQVLVLHEWRALVDVPASVEAKALADLQFDILDWTTTTLRDRSANADTTYLNALVNADVLGIVTLNFDTLVESAALKCDASISTGVDHWDGGFHWPSSTDATPLLKLHGSLNWYQELRKAGPIPIGGYRTLTREDEYRFGGGGIFSDLRFGAENKLAQAGAMPALLEAFTDLLERSSLVIAVGYSFRDSHVDVALDRWAALDDSRRLLVVDPGRVSDDLAALEASGSDWFGHMIAGLRRDVLAGRTERVQVLAESAETAFGHLFG
;
A
#
# COMPACT_ATOMS: atom_id res chain seq x y z
N MET A 1 -17.47 21.03 -2.99
CA MET A 1 -17.65 19.55 -3.10
C MET A 1 -17.82 19.16 -4.56
N HIS A 2 -17.11 18.13 -5.02
CA HIS A 2 -17.18 17.67 -6.42
C HIS A 2 -18.55 17.05 -6.74
N GLU A 3 -19.08 17.30 -7.95
CA GLU A 3 -20.39 16.82 -8.40
C GLU A 3 -20.57 15.30 -8.19
N TRP A 4 -19.61 14.48 -8.60
CA TRP A 4 -19.67 13.03 -8.46
C TRP A 4 -19.72 12.55 -7.00
N VAL A 5 -19.06 13.29 -6.08
CA VAL A 5 -19.13 12.97 -4.65
C VAL A 5 -20.52 13.22 -4.11
N THR A 6 -21.16 14.33 -4.52
CA THR A 6 -22.53 14.65 -4.15
C THR A 6 -23.52 13.62 -4.69
N GLU A 7 -23.38 13.24 -5.96
CA GLU A 7 -24.26 12.25 -6.60
C GLU A 7 -24.09 10.82 -6.04
N ALA A 8 -22.95 10.51 -5.49
CA ALA A 8 -22.67 9.20 -4.89
C ALA A 8 -23.42 8.96 -3.56
N GLU A 9 -23.92 10.03 -2.89
CA GLU A 9 -24.75 9.94 -1.67
C GLU A 9 -24.10 9.05 -0.58
N GLY A 10 -22.83 9.29 -0.23
CA GLY A 10 -22.06 8.51 0.75
C GLY A 10 -21.56 7.16 0.22
N ARG A 11 -21.90 6.72 -1.01
CA ARG A 11 -21.42 5.47 -1.61
C ARG A 11 -20.03 5.65 -2.28
N VAL A 12 -19.12 6.24 -1.53
CA VAL A 12 -17.76 6.57 -1.97
C VAL A 12 -16.76 5.66 -1.26
N VAL A 13 -15.83 5.08 -2.00
CA VAL A 13 -14.63 4.44 -1.46
C VAL A 13 -13.40 5.25 -1.88
N VAL A 14 -12.55 5.59 -0.92
CA VAL A 14 -11.32 6.32 -1.19
C VAL A 14 -10.12 5.38 -1.11
N VAL A 15 -9.33 5.30 -2.18
CA VAL A 15 -8.13 4.47 -2.27
C VAL A 15 -6.90 5.37 -2.25
N LEU A 16 -6.03 5.18 -1.25
CA LEU A 16 -4.84 5.98 -1.03
C LEU A 16 -3.57 5.21 -1.42
N GLY A 17 -2.81 5.74 -2.36
CA GLY A 17 -1.45 5.29 -2.66
C GLY A 17 -0.39 6.21 -2.06
N ALA A 18 0.89 5.94 -2.32
CA ALA A 18 2.02 6.68 -1.73
C ALA A 18 1.99 8.20 -1.99
N GLY A 19 1.45 8.63 -3.14
CA GLY A 19 1.27 10.05 -3.47
C GLY A 19 0.34 10.79 -2.51
N ALA A 20 -0.60 10.09 -1.86
CA ALA A 20 -1.50 10.69 -0.88
C ALA A 20 -0.80 11.11 0.42
N SER A 21 0.38 10.57 0.73
CA SER A 21 1.16 10.89 1.94
C SER A 21 2.24 11.96 1.70
N VAL A 22 2.43 12.40 0.45
CA VAL A 22 3.45 13.40 0.09
C VAL A 22 3.23 14.74 0.79
N PRO A 23 2.00 15.28 0.91
CA PRO A 23 1.79 16.54 1.64
C PRO A 23 2.18 16.43 3.13
N GLY A 24 2.09 15.24 3.72
CA GLY A 24 2.58 14.96 5.06
C GLY A 24 4.10 14.84 5.19
N GLY A 25 4.85 14.96 4.09
CA GLY A 25 6.32 14.87 4.07
C GLY A 25 6.87 13.46 3.88
N LEU A 26 6.03 12.48 3.54
CA LEU A 26 6.49 11.13 3.24
C LEU A 26 6.91 10.99 1.78
N PRO A 27 7.90 10.12 1.49
CA PRO A 27 8.37 9.91 0.12
C PRO A 27 7.38 9.08 -0.68
N VAL A 28 7.34 9.29 -1.98
CA VAL A 28 6.78 8.30 -2.92
C VAL A 28 7.66 7.06 -2.98
N SER A 29 7.17 5.98 -3.60
CA SER A 29 7.85 4.67 -3.64
C SER A 29 9.32 4.74 -4.11
N SER A 30 9.62 5.49 -5.18
CA SER A 30 11.00 5.66 -5.67
C SER A 30 11.89 6.39 -4.65
N GLY A 31 11.40 7.48 -4.08
CA GLY A 31 12.15 8.23 -3.05
C GLY A 31 12.36 7.41 -1.77
N LEU A 32 11.43 6.53 -1.40
CA LEU A 32 11.62 5.60 -0.29
C LEU A 32 12.73 4.59 -0.62
N THR A 33 12.73 4.06 -1.85
CA THR A 33 13.76 3.14 -2.31
C THR A 33 15.16 3.74 -2.20
N ASP A 34 15.33 4.98 -2.67
CA ASP A 34 16.62 5.69 -2.60
C ASP A 34 17.11 5.86 -1.15
N LEU A 35 16.19 6.21 -0.23
CA LEU A 35 16.51 6.37 1.19
C LEU A 35 16.92 5.04 1.84
N VAL A 36 16.23 3.95 1.52
CA VAL A 36 16.54 2.61 2.05
C VAL A 36 17.88 2.12 1.51
N ILE A 37 18.14 2.26 0.20
CA ILE A 37 19.42 1.93 -0.41
C ILE A 37 20.56 2.70 0.26
N ALA A 38 20.40 4.01 0.46
CA ALA A 38 21.39 4.83 1.13
C ALA A 38 21.66 4.37 2.59
N GLY A 39 20.61 3.92 3.28
CA GLY A 39 20.74 3.35 4.62
C GLY A 39 21.53 2.04 4.63
N ILE A 40 21.22 1.12 3.73
CA ILE A 40 21.94 -0.15 3.60
C ILE A 40 23.40 0.08 3.17
N ASP A 41 23.66 1.07 2.33
CA ASP A 41 25.03 1.47 1.93
C ASP A 41 25.87 1.92 3.13
N GLN A 42 25.25 2.59 4.10
CA GLN A 42 25.93 3.02 5.32
C GLN A 42 26.14 1.88 6.30
N GLN A 43 25.14 1.01 6.45
CA GLN A 43 25.16 -0.08 7.42
C GLN A 43 24.32 -1.24 6.94
N SER A 44 24.95 -2.35 6.59
CA SER A 44 24.30 -3.62 6.23
C SER A 44 24.77 -4.74 7.14
N ARG A 45 23.85 -5.66 7.47
CA ARG A 45 24.14 -6.92 8.15
C ARG A 45 24.89 -7.91 7.27
N ALA A 46 24.81 -7.72 5.93
CA ALA A 46 25.40 -8.62 4.93
C ALA A 46 26.10 -7.83 3.80
N PRO A 47 27.20 -7.11 4.06
CA PRO A 47 27.82 -6.19 3.11
C PRO A 47 28.32 -6.84 1.82
N GLU A 48 28.81 -8.09 1.88
CA GLU A 48 29.24 -8.83 0.67
C GLU A 48 28.05 -9.20 -0.23
N ALA A 49 26.95 -9.67 0.36
CA ALA A 49 25.74 -9.94 -0.37
C ALA A 49 25.11 -8.66 -0.96
N TRP A 50 25.19 -7.55 -0.24
CA TRP A 50 24.74 -6.26 -0.73
C TRP A 50 25.57 -5.79 -1.92
N THR A 51 26.89 -5.90 -1.88
CA THR A 51 27.77 -5.59 -2.98
C THR A 51 27.39 -6.40 -4.24
N PHE A 52 27.19 -7.72 -4.06
CA PHE A 52 26.77 -8.59 -5.14
C PHE A 52 25.42 -8.18 -5.74
N VAL A 53 24.42 -7.90 -4.90
CA VAL A 53 23.07 -7.46 -5.36
C VAL A 53 23.16 -6.17 -6.13
N ARG A 54 23.93 -5.18 -5.67
CA ARG A 54 24.14 -3.90 -6.38
C ARG A 54 24.80 -4.05 -7.75
N GLU A 55 25.73 -4.99 -7.88
CA GLU A 55 26.41 -5.24 -9.15
C GLU A 55 25.51 -5.96 -10.18
N LYS A 56 24.58 -6.78 -9.70
CA LYS A 56 23.77 -7.64 -10.58
C LYS A 56 22.39 -7.03 -10.92
N LEU A 57 21.83 -6.17 -10.06
CA LEU A 57 20.53 -5.58 -10.26
C LEU A 57 20.63 -4.12 -10.70
N ASN A 58 19.77 -3.71 -11.61
CA ASN A 58 19.60 -2.30 -11.97
C ASN A 58 18.69 -1.59 -10.93
N LEU A 59 19.28 -1.21 -9.80
CA LEU A 59 18.56 -0.63 -8.68
C LEU A 59 17.81 0.67 -9.05
N ALA A 60 18.31 1.44 -10.02
CA ALA A 60 17.67 2.68 -10.47
C ALA A 60 16.29 2.47 -11.13
N SER A 61 16.01 1.25 -11.58
CA SER A 61 14.72 0.90 -12.21
C SER A 61 13.78 0.13 -11.29
N MET A 62 14.16 -0.08 -10.02
CA MET A 62 13.42 -0.89 -9.07
C MET A 62 12.81 -0.03 -7.97
N ASP A 63 11.60 -0.39 -7.55
CA ASP A 63 11.06 0.07 -6.27
C ASP A 63 11.47 -0.88 -5.14
N ILE A 64 11.18 -0.48 -3.89
CA ILE A 64 11.60 -1.22 -2.70
C ILE A 64 10.97 -2.63 -2.65
N GLU A 65 9.76 -2.79 -3.16
CA GLU A 65 9.06 -4.07 -3.18
C GLU A 65 9.70 -5.02 -4.20
N GLN A 66 10.05 -4.52 -5.37
CA GLN A 66 10.78 -5.26 -6.40
C GLN A 66 12.17 -5.68 -5.91
N LEU A 67 12.88 -4.80 -5.22
CA LEU A 67 14.18 -5.11 -4.63
C LEU A 67 14.05 -6.22 -3.58
N TYR A 68 13.14 -6.08 -2.63
CA TYR A 68 12.87 -7.08 -1.60
C TYR A 68 12.54 -8.45 -2.20
N ARG A 69 11.65 -8.47 -3.20
CA ARG A 69 11.28 -9.67 -3.92
C ARG A 69 12.45 -10.31 -4.64
N SER A 70 13.23 -9.54 -5.41
CA SER A 70 14.36 -10.08 -6.19
C SER A 70 15.38 -10.76 -5.29
N ILE A 71 15.64 -10.19 -4.11
CA ILE A 71 16.50 -10.82 -3.09
C ILE A 71 15.85 -12.10 -2.54
N GLY A 72 14.54 -12.09 -2.31
CA GLY A 72 13.78 -13.26 -1.86
C GLY A 72 13.79 -14.41 -2.87
N ASP A 73 13.59 -14.11 -4.15
CA ASP A 73 13.63 -15.08 -5.24
C ASP A 73 15.02 -15.72 -5.35
N LEU A 74 16.08 -14.90 -5.28
CA LEU A 74 17.46 -15.41 -5.26
C LEU A 74 17.71 -16.29 -4.03
N ARG A 75 17.23 -15.88 -2.86
CA ARG A 75 17.34 -16.67 -1.63
C ARG A 75 16.68 -18.05 -1.78
N GLN A 76 15.48 -18.12 -2.38
CA GLN A 76 14.81 -19.39 -2.64
C GLN A 76 15.64 -20.31 -3.54
N VAL A 77 16.22 -19.77 -4.61
CA VAL A 77 17.12 -20.51 -5.50
C VAL A 77 18.33 -21.09 -4.74
N LEU A 78 18.90 -20.30 -3.80
CA LEU A 78 20.08 -20.75 -3.02
C LEU A 78 19.72 -21.80 -1.96
N VAL A 79 18.50 -21.80 -1.44
CA VAL A 79 18.00 -22.84 -0.51
C VAL A 79 17.83 -24.18 -1.24
N LEU A 80 17.41 -24.15 -2.51
CA LEU A 80 17.22 -25.33 -3.34
C LEU A 80 18.57 -25.70 -3.98
N HIS A 81 19.34 -26.55 -3.34
CA HIS A 81 20.68 -26.96 -3.77
C HIS A 81 20.78 -27.37 -5.25
N GLU A 82 19.75 -27.94 -5.81
CA GLU A 82 19.66 -28.36 -7.22
C GLU A 82 19.73 -27.15 -8.17
N TRP A 83 19.22 -25.98 -7.77
CA TRP A 83 19.16 -24.78 -8.58
C TRP A 83 20.39 -23.88 -8.41
N ARG A 84 21.15 -24.06 -7.30
CA ARG A 84 22.36 -23.25 -7.05
C ARG A 84 23.38 -23.37 -8.18
N ALA A 85 23.46 -24.51 -8.83
CA ALA A 85 24.39 -24.73 -9.94
C ALA A 85 24.01 -23.97 -11.22
N LEU A 86 22.79 -23.44 -11.30
CA LEU A 86 22.27 -22.68 -12.44
C LEU A 86 22.50 -21.18 -12.31
N VAL A 87 22.94 -20.68 -11.17
CA VAL A 87 23.15 -19.26 -10.90
C VAL A 87 24.62 -18.99 -10.57
N ASP A 88 25.16 -17.94 -11.19
CA ASP A 88 26.52 -17.46 -10.94
C ASP A 88 26.55 -16.57 -9.69
N VAL A 89 26.54 -17.21 -8.51
CA VAL A 89 26.55 -16.53 -7.21
C VAL A 89 27.82 -16.93 -6.46
N PRO A 90 28.59 -15.96 -5.94
CA PRO A 90 29.77 -16.23 -5.14
C PRO A 90 29.50 -17.15 -3.94
N ALA A 91 30.47 -17.98 -3.58
CA ALA A 91 30.32 -18.90 -2.44
C ALA A 91 30.07 -18.16 -1.10
N SER A 92 30.54 -16.91 -1.00
CA SER A 92 30.34 -16.05 0.16
C SER A 92 28.91 -15.51 0.29
N VAL A 93 28.10 -15.56 -0.78
CA VAL A 93 26.69 -15.13 -0.76
C VAL A 93 25.81 -16.34 -0.46
N GLU A 94 25.45 -16.48 0.80
CA GLU A 94 24.58 -17.55 1.29
C GLU A 94 23.13 -17.10 1.42
N ALA A 95 22.18 -18.06 1.46
CA ALA A 95 20.77 -17.78 1.67
C ALA A 95 20.50 -17.00 2.95
N LYS A 96 21.31 -17.22 4.01
CA LYS A 96 21.23 -16.45 5.26
C LYS A 96 21.58 -14.99 5.05
N ALA A 97 22.66 -14.68 4.30
CA ALA A 97 23.05 -13.31 4.02
C ALA A 97 21.98 -12.54 3.22
N LEU A 98 21.28 -13.21 2.31
CA LEU A 98 20.13 -12.63 1.59
C LEU A 98 18.92 -12.42 2.51
N ALA A 99 18.68 -13.31 3.48
CA ALA A 99 17.66 -13.08 4.52
C ALA A 99 18.01 -11.85 5.39
N ASP A 100 19.30 -11.70 5.76
CA ASP A 100 19.78 -10.54 6.51
C ASP A 100 19.60 -9.24 5.70
N LEU A 101 19.77 -9.25 4.37
CA LEU A 101 19.46 -8.10 3.49
C LEU A 101 17.96 -7.79 3.40
N GLN A 102 17.11 -8.81 3.28
CA GLN A 102 15.64 -8.59 3.34
C GLN A 102 15.26 -7.93 4.66
N PHE A 103 15.92 -8.33 5.74
CA PHE A 103 15.74 -7.73 7.05
C PHE A 103 16.21 -6.26 7.09
N ASP A 104 17.37 -5.94 6.48
CA ASP A 104 17.84 -4.56 6.37
C ASP A 104 16.85 -3.68 5.61
N ILE A 105 16.27 -4.17 4.52
CA ILE A 105 15.23 -3.45 3.76
C ILE A 105 14.03 -3.13 4.66
N LEU A 106 13.51 -4.11 5.40
CA LEU A 106 12.36 -3.91 6.29
C LEU A 106 12.69 -2.91 7.41
N ASP A 107 13.86 -3.04 8.02
CA ASP A 107 14.33 -2.21 9.13
C ASP A 107 14.49 -0.74 8.70
N TRP A 108 15.20 -0.50 7.59
CA TRP A 108 15.37 0.84 7.04
C TRP A 108 14.06 1.45 6.52
N THR A 109 13.18 0.65 5.91
CA THR A 109 11.84 1.10 5.49
C THR A 109 11.04 1.56 6.71
N THR A 110 10.97 0.70 7.73
CA THR A 110 10.21 0.98 8.96
C THR A 110 10.75 2.21 9.67
N THR A 111 12.07 2.30 9.86
CA THR A 111 12.72 3.44 10.53
C THR A 111 12.49 4.74 9.76
N THR A 112 12.72 4.74 8.44
CA THR A 112 12.53 5.92 7.59
C THR A 112 11.10 6.44 7.63
N LEU A 113 10.12 5.56 7.52
CA LEU A 113 8.71 5.96 7.54
C LEU A 113 8.25 6.39 8.93
N ARG A 114 8.71 5.76 10.01
CA ARG A 114 8.39 6.17 11.39
C ARG A 114 8.92 7.55 11.71
N ASP A 115 10.19 7.81 11.42
CA ASP A 115 10.82 9.09 11.70
C ASP A 115 10.10 10.23 10.97
N ARG A 116 9.68 10.01 9.74
CA ARG A 116 8.93 10.98 8.95
C ARG A 116 7.50 11.14 9.42
N SER A 117 6.80 10.04 9.70
CA SER A 117 5.40 10.06 10.19
C SER A 117 5.27 10.76 11.53
N ALA A 118 6.29 10.67 12.41
CA ALA A 118 6.28 11.30 13.73
C ALA A 118 6.14 12.84 13.67
N ASN A 119 6.64 13.46 12.60
CA ASN A 119 6.66 14.90 12.39
C ASN A 119 5.74 15.36 11.24
N ALA A 120 4.92 14.46 10.71
CA ALA A 120 4.08 14.75 9.56
C ALA A 120 2.95 15.72 9.90
N ASP A 121 2.71 16.67 8.99
CA ASP A 121 1.48 17.44 9.01
C ASP A 121 0.34 16.57 8.43
N THR A 122 -0.70 16.38 9.21
CA THR A 122 -1.88 15.61 8.83
C THR A 122 -3.12 16.46 8.61
N THR A 123 -3.01 17.80 8.68
CA THR A 123 -4.15 18.73 8.58
C THR A 123 -4.88 18.62 7.24
N TYR A 124 -4.17 18.29 6.19
CA TYR A 124 -4.73 18.10 4.84
C TYR A 124 -5.69 16.90 4.77
N LEU A 125 -5.59 15.94 5.68
CA LEU A 125 -6.49 14.78 5.77
C LEU A 125 -7.78 15.06 6.55
N ASN A 126 -7.88 16.23 7.21
CA ASN A 126 -9.03 16.54 8.08
C ASN A 126 -10.37 16.46 7.33
N ALA A 127 -10.43 16.92 6.08
CA ALA A 127 -11.64 16.84 5.26
C ALA A 127 -11.98 15.37 4.94
N LEU A 128 -10.99 14.53 4.64
CA LEU A 128 -11.20 13.10 4.36
C LEU A 128 -11.70 12.32 5.57
N VAL A 129 -11.07 12.49 6.75
CA VAL A 129 -11.43 11.70 7.95
C VAL A 129 -12.79 12.06 8.52
N ASN A 130 -13.33 13.23 8.17
CA ASN A 130 -14.68 13.68 8.52
C ASN A 130 -15.70 13.48 7.39
N ALA A 131 -15.28 12.94 6.24
CA ALA A 131 -16.18 12.75 5.10
C ALA A 131 -17.13 11.58 5.31
N ASP A 132 -18.34 11.71 4.77
CA ASP A 132 -19.31 10.60 4.68
C ASP A 132 -18.91 9.68 3.52
N VAL A 133 -18.11 8.67 3.82
CA VAL A 133 -17.64 7.67 2.86
C VAL A 133 -17.87 6.25 3.39
N LEU A 134 -18.05 5.29 2.48
CA LEU A 134 -18.20 3.87 2.83
C LEU A 134 -16.93 3.30 3.48
N GLY A 135 -15.76 3.82 3.10
CA GLY A 135 -14.51 3.39 3.66
C GLY A 135 -13.30 4.04 2.99
N ILE A 136 -12.20 4.02 3.72
CA ILE A 136 -10.89 4.44 3.27
C ILE A 136 -10.03 3.18 3.15
N VAL A 137 -9.42 3.00 1.99
CA VAL A 137 -8.50 1.88 1.69
C VAL A 137 -7.13 2.47 1.44
N THR A 138 -6.10 1.98 2.08
CA THR A 138 -4.75 2.48 1.86
C THR A 138 -3.76 1.37 1.58
N LEU A 139 -2.85 1.63 0.64
CA LEU A 139 -1.69 0.80 0.33
C LEU A 139 -0.45 1.27 1.12
N ASN A 140 -0.59 2.41 1.82
CA ASN A 140 0.50 3.02 2.55
C ASN A 140 0.69 2.36 3.92
N PHE A 141 1.93 2.19 4.31
CA PHE A 141 2.30 1.65 5.61
C PHE A 141 2.17 2.66 6.75
N ASP A 142 2.18 3.97 6.43
CA ASP A 142 2.16 5.05 7.40
C ASP A 142 0.85 5.12 8.21
N THR A 143 0.86 5.93 9.27
CA THR A 143 -0.27 6.11 10.18
C THR A 143 -0.87 7.52 10.11
N LEU A 144 -0.77 8.19 8.94
CA LEU A 144 -1.21 9.57 8.81
C LEU A 144 -2.74 9.71 8.92
N VAL A 145 -3.49 8.77 8.36
CA VAL A 145 -4.97 8.77 8.43
C VAL A 145 -5.42 8.58 9.86
N GLU A 146 -4.85 7.61 10.58
CA GLU A 146 -5.14 7.36 12.00
C GLU A 146 -4.78 8.58 12.86
N SER A 147 -3.64 9.22 12.57
CA SER A 147 -3.19 10.41 13.27
C SER A 147 -4.10 11.62 13.03
N ALA A 148 -4.60 11.80 11.79
CA ALA A 148 -5.58 12.82 11.46
C ALA A 148 -6.92 12.57 12.17
N ALA A 149 -7.41 11.33 12.12
CA ALA A 149 -8.66 10.94 12.78
C ALA A 149 -8.61 11.21 14.27
N LEU A 150 -7.51 10.85 14.94
CA LEU A 150 -7.32 11.12 16.38
C LEU A 150 -7.34 12.62 16.68
N LYS A 151 -6.72 13.47 15.85
CA LYS A 151 -6.69 14.92 16.05
C LYS A 151 -8.07 15.57 15.83
N CYS A 152 -8.89 15.00 14.94
CA CYS A 152 -10.22 15.50 14.59
C CYS A 152 -11.35 14.86 15.42
N ASP A 153 -11.05 13.94 16.34
CA ASP A 153 -12.05 13.11 17.03
C ASP A 153 -12.99 12.36 16.05
N ALA A 154 -12.43 11.98 14.86
CA ALA A 154 -13.17 11.27 13.85
C ALA A 154 -13.19 9.76 14.14
N SER A 155 -14.35 9.14 13.95
CA SER A 155 -14.55 7.71 14.23
C SER A 155 -14.07 6.87 13.03
N ILE A 156 -12.81 6.42 13.09
CA ILE A 156 -12.20 5.53 12.09
C ILE A 156 -11.72 4.24 12.77
N SER A 157 -11.95 3.10 12.13
CA SER A 157 -11.53 1.79 12.64
C SER A 157 -10.74 1.00 11.62
N THR A 158 -9.54 0.54 12.02
CA THR A 158 -8.75 -0.40 11.21
C THR A 158 -9.22 -1.84 11.35
N GLY A 159 -9.99 -2.19 12.38
CA GLY A 159 -10.43 -3.55 12.68
C GLY A 159 -9.33 -4.48 13.22
N VAL A 160 -8.06 -4.09 13.16
CA VAL A 160 -6.91 -4.97 13.40
C VAL A 160 -6.90 -5.60 14.79
N ASP A 161 -7.26 -4.86 15.83
CA ASP A 161 -7.23 -5.35 17.23
C ASP A 161 -8.36 -6.36 17.52
N HIS A 162 -9.35 -6.44 16.65
CA HIS A 162 -10.49 -7.34 16.74
C HIS A 162 -10.39 -8.54 15.81
N TRP A 163 -9.43 -8.54 14.86
CA TRP A 163 -9.25 -9.68 13.96
C TRP A 163 -8.62 -10.88 14.68
N ASP A 164 -9.28 -12.00 14.58
CA ASP A 164 -8.96 -13.25 15.29
C ASP A 164 -8.13 -14.24 14.46
N GLY A 165 -7.73 -13.86 13.25
CA GLY A 165 -7.04 -14.75 12.30
C GLY A 165 -8.00 -15.49 11.35
N GLY A 166 -9.30 -15.20 11.39
CA GLY A 166 -10.32 -15.78 10.53
C GLY A 166 -10.34 -15.23 9.11
N PHE A 167 -11.33 -15.69 8.34
CA PHE A 167 -11.47 -15.32 6.93
C PHE A 167 -12.09 -13.92 6.75
N HIS A 168 -12.82 -13.42 7.74
CA HIS A 168 -13.52 -12.15 7.67
C HIS A 168 -12.77 -11.07 8.44
N TRP A 169 -12.67 -9.90 7.84
CA TRP A 169 -12.11 -8.73 8.50
C TRP A 169 -13.17 -8.06 9.36
N PRO A 170 -12.87 -7.73 10.63
CA PRO A 170 -13.84 -7.08 11.50
C PRO A 170 -14.25 -5.71 10.97
N SER A 171 -15.54 -5.44 10.93
CA SER A 171 -16.11 -4.14 10.61
C SER A 171 -16.82 -3.56 11.83
N SER A 172 -16.70 -2.25 12.03
CA SER A 172 -17.51 -1.50 13.00
C SER A 172 -18.68 -0.85 12.28
N THR A 173 -19.85 -0.84 12.89
CA THR A 173 -21.02 -0.10 12.38
C THR A 173 -20.95 1.39 12.72
N ASP A 174 -20.13 1.76 13.72
CA ASP A 174 -20.10 3.11 14.29
C ASP A 174 -18.85 3.88 13.90
N ALA A 175 -18.03 3.33 12.99
CA ALA A 175 -16.78 3.94 12.55
C ALA A 175 -16.55 3.68 11.05
N THR A 176 -15.99 4.66 10.36
CA THR A 176 -15.56 4.50 8.97
C THR A 176 -14.40 3.49 8.91
N PRO A 177 -14.52 2.41 8.12
CA PRO A 177 -13.45 1.42 8.00
C PRO A 177 -12.23 2.00 7.29
N LEU A 178 -11.04 1.76 7.86
CA LEU A 178 -9.75 2.04 7.26
C LEU A 178 -9.05 0.70 6.97
N LEU A 179 -9.08 0.25 5.72
CA LEU A 179 -8.43 -0.98 5.30
C LEU A 179 -7.00 -0.72 4.86
N LYS A 180 -6.02 -1.28 5.57
CA LYS A 180 -4.58 -1.16 5.24
C LYS A 180 -4.12 -2.45 4.56
N LEU A 181 -4.24 -2.49 3.22
CA LEU A 181 -4.04 -3.71 2.44
C LEU A 181 -2.60 -4.24 2.50
N HIS A 182 -1.63 -3.37 2.71
CA HIS A 182 -0.20 -3.74 2.80
C HIS A 182 0.31 -3.86 4.24
N GLY A 183 -0.59 -3.85 5.23
CA GLY A 183 -0.21 -3.80 6.63
C GLY A 183 0.09 -2.38 7.10
N SER A 184 0.73 -2.24 8.24
CA SER A 184 0.97 -0.95 8.88
C SER A 184 2.25 -0.93 9.71
N LEU A 185 2.85 0.26 9.84
CA LEU A 185 4.01 0.49 10.71
C LEU A 185 3.76 0.12 12.17
N ASN A 186 2.51 0.24 12.61
CA ASN A 186 2.11 -0.01 14.00
C ASN A 186 1.40 -1.36 14.21
N TRP A 187 1.34 -2.21 13.17
CA TRP A 187 0.80 -3.56 13.35
C TRP A 187 1.91 -4.54 13.66
N TYR A 188 1.67 -5.46 14.60
CA TYR A 188 2.53 -6.58 14.85
C TYR A 188 1.74 -7.89 14.97
N GLN A 189 2.36 -8.96 14.57
CA GLN A 189 1.75 -10.28 14.63
C GLN A 189 1.83 -10.84 16.05
N GLU A 190 0.67 -11.17 16.62
CA GLU A 190 0.57 -11.89 17.87
C GLU A 190 0.14 -13.34 17.60
N LEU A 191 0.91 -14.30 18.10
CA LEU A 191 0.50 -15.70 18.06
C LEU A 191 -0.52 -15.96 19.17
N ARG A 192 -1.78 -16.02 18.79
CA ARG A 192 -2.86 -16.40 19.72
C ARG A 192 -3.02 -17.92 19.71
N LYS A 193 -3.04 -18.53 20.88
CA LYS A 193 -3.38 -19.94 21.04
C LYS A 193 -4.91 -20.10 21.00
N ALA A 194 -5.46 -20.29 19.83
CA ALA A 194 -6.85 -20.69 19.67
C ALA A 194 -6.87 -22.16 19.22
N GLY A 195 -6.88 -23.10 20.19
CA GLY A 195 -6.85 -24.52 19.88
C GLY A 195 -5.45 -25.12 19.62
N PRO A 196 -5.33 -26.29 18.97
CA PRO A 196 -4.06 -26.98 18.76
C PRO A 196 -3.17 -26.33 17.70
N ILE A 197 -3.69 -25.42 16.88
CA ILE A 197 -2.95 -24.69 15.85
C ILE A 197 -2.92 -23.22 16.27
N PRO A 198 -1.73 -22.60 16.40
CA PRO A 198 -1.66 -21.15 16.66
C PRO A 198 -2.20 -20.40 15.46
N ILE A 199 -3.24 -19.59 15.68
CA ILE A 199 -3.77 -18.67 14.69
C ILE A 199 -3.13 -17.30 14.98
N GLY A 200 -2.53 -16.69 13.95
CA GLY A 200 -1.95 -15.36 14.06
C GLY A 200 -3.05 -14.31 14.13
N GLY A 201 -3.10 -13.52 15.18
CA GLY A 201 -3.82 -12.26 15.23
C GLY A 201 -2.86 -11.10 15.09
N TYR A 202 -3.39 -9.90 14.92
CA TYR A 202 -2.61 -8.67 14.91
C TYR A 202 -3.04 -7.77 16.06
N ARG A 203 -2.11 -6.94 16.51
CA ARG A 203 -2.39 -5.84 17.44
C ARG A 203 -1.74 -4.56 16.96
N THR A 204 -2.33 -3.45 17.32
CA THR A 204 -1.73 -2.13 17.17
C THR A 204 -0.72 -1.91 18.30
N LEU A 205 0.52 -1.54 17.95
CA LEU A 205 1.51 -1.07 18.89
C LEU A 205 1.24 0.38 19.26
N THR A 206 1.22 0.66 20.55
CA THR A 206 1.30 2.03 21.03
C THR A 206 2.75 2.53 21.05
N ARG A 207 2.95 3.84 21.09
CA ARG A 207 4.28 4.45 21.21
C ARG A 207 5.03 4.01 22.47
N GLU A 208 4.30 3.68 23.55
CA GLU A 208 4.87 3.16 24.80
C GLU A 208 5.33 1.69 24.65
N ASP A 209 4.59 0.90 23.89
CA ASP A 209 4.95 -0.49 23.59
C ASP A 209 6.20 -0.56 22.73
N GLU A 210 6.39 0.34 21.78
CA GLU A 210 7.61 0.44 20.96
C GLU A 210 8.86 0.66 21.84
N TYR A 211 8.77 1.46 22.92
CA TYR A 211 9.85 1.65 23.87
C TYR A 211 10.11 0.42 24.78
N ARG A 212 9.05 -0.31 25.15
CA ARG A 212 9.18 -1.51 26.00
C ARG A 212 9.83 -2.68 25.27
N PHE A 213 9.59 -2.79 23.99
CA PHE A 213 10.12 -3.87 23.15
C PHE A 213 11.38 -3.45 22.38
N GLY A 214 11.92 -2.29 22.67
CA GLY A 214 13.05 -1.68 21.99
C GLY A 214 14.26 -2.61 21.85
N GLY A 215 14.56 -2.97 20.64
CA GLY A 215 15.78 -3.65 20.22
C GLY A 215 15.69 -5.15 19.99
N GLY A 216 14.57 -5.80 20.16
CA GLY A 216 14.46 -7.25 19.99
C GLY A 216 13.17 -7.73 19.31
N GLY A 217 13.11 -7.64 17.99
CA GLY A 217 12.30 -8.62 17.24
C GLY A 217 10.81 -8.37 17.08
N ILE A 218 10.27 -7.19 17.38
CA ILE A 218 8.91 -6.84 16.94
C ILE A 218 9.02 -6.14 15.59
N PHE A 219 8.67 -6.88 14.56
CA PHE A 219 8.61 -6.35 13.21
C PHE A 219 7.20 -5.87 12.91
N SER A 220 7.11 -4.65 12.38
CA SER A 220 5.89 -4.17 11.74
C SER A 220 5.51 -5.16 10.64
N ASP A 221 4.23 -5.52 10.56
CA ASP A 221 3.74 -6.39 9.49
C ASP A 221 3.60 -5.58 8.20
N LEU A 222 4.75 -5.34 7.55
CA LEU A 222 4.81 -4.71 6.24
C LEU A 222 4.74 -5.79 5.16
N ARG A 223 3.76 -5.66 4.28
CA ARG A 223 3.52 -6.59 3.18
C ARG A 223 3.88 -5.92 1.86
N PHE A 224 5.06 -6.22 1.34
CA PHE A 224 5.44 -5.75 0.02
C PHE A 224 4.62 -6.45 -1.07
N GLY A 225 4.05 -5.63 -2.00
CA GLY A 225 3.03 -6.03 -2.96
C GLY A 225 3.40 -7.08 -3.99
N ALA A 226 4.69 -7.35 -4.15
CA ALA A 226 5.20 -8.22 -5.21
C ALA A 226 5.18 -9.73 -4.89
N GLU A 227 4.92 -10.13 -3.64
CA GLU A 227 4.79 -11.55 -3.29
C GLU A 227 3.38 -12.07 -3.54
N ASN A 228 3.23 -13.41 -3.63
CA ASN A 228 1.90 -14.03 -3.67
C ASN A 228 1.21 -13.83 -2.31
N LYS A 229 0.60 -12.67 -2.13
CA LYS A 229 -0.06 -12.24 -0.89
C LYS A 229 -1.14 -13.22 -0.41
N LEU A 230 -1.72 -13.99 -1.33
CA LEU A 230 -2.75 -15.00 -1.02
C LEU A 230 -2.14 -16.30 -0.47
N ALA A 231 -0.86 -16.56 -0.72
CA ALA A 231 -0.18 -17.75 -0.22
C ALA A 231 0.41 -17.57 1.19
N GLN A 232 0.46 -16.34 1.69
CA GLN A 232 0.97 -16.05 3.03
C GLN A 232 -0.14 -16.20 4.08
N ALA A 233 0.18 -16.86 5.18
CA ALA A 233 -0.67 -16.84 6.36
C ALA A 233 -0.71 -15.40 6.91
N GLY A 234 -1.90 -14.76 6.93
CA GLY A 234 -2.04 -13.40 7.42
C GLY A 234 -3.38 -12.75 7.08
N ALA A 235 -3.49 -11.46 7.36
CA ALA A 235 -4.72 -10.68 7.22
C ALA A 235 -5.13 -10.39 5.77
N MET A 236 -4.23 -10.52 4.80
CA MET A 236 -4.44 -10.07 3.43
C MET A 236 -5.69 -10.65 2.75
N PRO A 237 -6.01 -11.98 2.85
CA PRO A 237 -7.22 -12.49 2.26
C PRO A 237 -8.50 -11.87 2.85
N ALA A 238 -8.54 -11.69 4.17
CA ALA A 238 -9.68 -11.07 4.85
C ALA A 238 -9.80 -9.56 4.51
N LEU A 239 -8.68 -8.85 4.41
CA LEU A 239 -8.65 -7.44 3.98
C LEU A 239 -9.10 -7.27 2.53
N LEU A 240 -8.71 -8.18 1.62
CA LEU A 240 -9.17 -8.16 0.22
C LEU A 240 -10.66 -8.47 0.10
N GLU A 241 -11.18 -9.41 0.91
CA GLU A 241 -12.62 -9.65 0.99
C GLU A 241 -13.35 -8.36 1.43
N ALA A 242 -12.93 -7.76 2.55
CA ALA A 242 -13.53 -6.52 3.04
C ALA A 242 -13.43 -5.36 2.03
N PHE A 243 -12.33 -5.25 1.31
CA PHE A 243 -12.19 -4.29 0.21
C PHE A 243 -13.21 -4.55 -0.90
N THR A 244 -13.37 -5.80 -1.30
CA THR A 244 -14.35 -6.19 -2.32
C THR A 244 -15.77 -5.85 -1.88
N ASP A 245 -16.12 -6.11 -0.61
CA ASP A 245 -17.42 -5.76 -0.04
C ASP A 245 -17.68 -4.24 -0.04
N LEU A 246 -16.66 -3.43 0.23
CA LEU A 246 -16.75 -1.97 0.11
C LEU A 246 -17.01 -1.56 -1.34
N LEU A 247 -16.27 -2.13 -2.28
CA LEU A 247 -16.42 -1.86 -3.71
C LEU A 247 -17.82 -2.22 -4.21
N GLU A 248 -18.37 -3.37 -3.83
CA GLU A 248 -19.70 -3.82 -4.26
C GLU A 248 -20.80 -2.81 -3.89
N ARG A 249 -20.67 -2.16 -2.75
CA ARG A 249 -21.61 -1.15 -2.26
C ARG A 249 -21.37 0.25 -2.81
N SER A 250 -20.21 0.50 -3.42
CA SER A 250 -19.83 1.83 -3.90
C SER A 250 -20.34 2.11 -5.32
N SER A 251 -20.61 3.38 -5.58
CA SER A 251 -20.87 3.91 -6.94
C SER A 251 -19.73 4.80 -7.43
N LEU A 252 -18.87 5.28 -6.52
CA LEU A 252 -17.71 6.10 -6.81
C LEU A 252 -16.49 5.57 -6.08
N VAL A 253 -15.39 5.40 -6.81
CA VAL A 253 -14.06 5.21 -6.24
C VAL A 253 -13.22 6.46 -6.52
N ILE A 254 -12.55 6.96 -5.50
CA ILE A 254 -11.59 8.08 -5.60
C ILE A 254 -10.20 7.52 -5.30
N ALA A 255 -9.33 7.44 -6.31
CA ALA A 255 -7.96 6.97 -6.17
C ALA A 255 -7.01 8.17 -6.05
N VAL A 256 -6.36 8.35 -4.91
CA VAL A 256 -5.50 9.51 -4.62
C VAL A 256 -4.05 9.06 -4.52
N GLY A 257 -3.20 9.58 -5.41
CA GLY A 257 -1.76 9.26 -5.42
C GLY A 257 -1.46 7.78 -5.61
N TYR A 258 -2.34 7.05 -6.27
CA TYR A 258 -2.21 5.64 -6.57
C TYR A 258 -1.69 5.42 -7.99
N SER A 259 -0.67 4.58 -8.13
CA SER A 259 0.03 4.38 -9.42
C SER A 259 -0.54 3.26 -10.28
N PHE A 260 -1.55 2.53 -9.83
CA PHE A 260 -2.15 1.36 -10.52
C PHE A 260 -1.09 0.28 -10.86
N ARG A 261 -0.28 -0.11 -9.85
CA ARG A 261 0.76 -1.15 -9.96
C ARG A 261 0.54 -2.36 -9.06
N ASP A 262 -0.50 -2.33 -8.23
CA ASP A 262 -0.87 -3.47 -7.40
C ASP A 262 -1.93 -4.31 -8.09
N SER A 263 -1.53 -5.48 -8.60
CA SER A 263 -2.39 -6.34 -9.41
C SER A 263 -3.66 -6.81 -8.68
N HIS A 264 -3.61 -6.96 -7.35
CA HIS A 264 -4.78 -7.40 -6.57
C HIS A 264 -5.82 -6.30 -6.46
N VAL A 265 -5.37 -5.06 -6.24
CA VAL A 265 -6.22 -3.87 -6.20
C VAL A 265 -6.77 -3.57 -7.59
N ASP A 266 -5.91 -3.62 -8.62
CA ASP A 266 -6.30 -3.32 -9.99
C ASP A 266 -7.35 -4.30 -10.51
N VAL A 267 -7.20 -5.60 -10.25
CA VAL A 267 -8.21 -6.62 -10.62
C VAL A 267 -9.54 -6.41 -9.87
N ALA A 268 -9.50 -6.01 -8.59
CA ALA A 268 -10.72 -5.73 -7.84
C ALA A 268 -11.45 -4.50 -8.40
N LEU A 269 -10.71 -3.44 -8.74
CA LEU A 269 -11.26 -2.23 -9.37
C LEU A 269 -11.80 -2.50 -10.77
N ASP A 270 -11.10 -3.31 -11.58
CA ASP A 270 -11.57 -3.69 -12.92
C ASP A 270 -12.89 -4.47 -12.85
N ARG A 271 -12.98 -5.45 -11.96
CA ARG A 271 -14.24 -6.18 -11.72
C ARG A 271 -15.36 -5.25 -11.27
N TRP A 272 -15.05 -4.38 -10.30
CA TRP A 272 -16.03 -3.41 -9.83
C TRP A 272 -16.55 -2.54 -10.95
N ALA A 273 -15.69 -1.97 -11.78
CA ALA A 273 -16.09 -1.14 -12.90
C ALA A 273 -16.88 -1.90 -13.99
N ALA A 274 -16.59 -3.20 -14.18
CA ALA A 274 -17.25 -4.03 -15.19
C ALA A 274 -18.67 -4.47 -14.80
N LEU A 275 -19.01 -4.44 -13.51
CA LEU A 275 -20.31 -4.92 -13.03
C LEU A 275 -21.45 -3.94 -13.25
N ASP A 276 -21.17 -2.64 -13.36
CA ASP A 276 -22.20 -1.60 -13.48
C ASP A 276 -21.65 -0.38 -14.23
N ASP A 277 -22.29 -0.02 -15.35
CA ASP A 277 -21.89 1.10 -16.19
C ASP A 277 -22.11 2.48 -15.54
N SER A 278 -22.84 2.57 -14.43
CA SER A 278 -23.02 3.81 -13.67
C SER A 278 -21.85 4.09 -12.71
N ARG A 279 -20.97 3.13 -12.48
CA ARG A 279 -19.81 3.26 -11.57
C ARG A 279 -18.76 4.18 -12.17
N ARG A 280 -18.20 5.04 -11.33
CA ARG A 280 -17.25 6.10 -11.72
C ARG A 280 -15.96 6.01 -10.95
N LEU A 281 -14.84 6.29 -11.62
CA LEU A 281 -13.51 6.39 -11.02
C LEU A 281 -12.98 7.82 -11.14
N LEU A 282 -12.64 8.44 -10.02
CA LEU A 282 -11.96 9.72 -9.95
C LEU A 282 -10.51 9.48 -9.54
N VAL A 283 -9.57 9.89 -10.37
CA VAL A 283 -8.13 9.76 -10.10
C VAL A 283 -7.57 11.13 -9.74
N VAL A 284 -6.88 11.22 -8.61
CA VAL A 284 -6.19 12.43 -8.13
C VAL A 284 -4.69 12.18 -8.19
N ASP A 285 -4.00 12.86 -9.12
CA ASP A 285 -2.56 12.73 -9.30
C ASP A 285 -1.98 14.01 -9.93
N PRO A 286 -1.14 14.78 -9.21
CA PRO A 286 -0.57 16.03 -9.72
C PRO A 286 0.37 15.84 -10.92
N GLY A 287 0.89 14.64 -11.13
CA GLY A 287 1.71 14.29 -12.29
C GLY A 287 0.91 14.08 -13.59
N ARG A 288 -0.40 14.04 -13.52
CA ARG A 288 -1.30 13.83 -14.66
C ARG A 288 -1.81 15.18 -15.17
N VAL A 289 -1.20 15.67 -16.21
CA VAL A 289 -1.42 17.04 -16.73
C VAL A 289 -2.57 17.11 -17.75
N SER A 290 -3.16 15.98 -18.12
CA SER A 290 -4.16 15.90 -19.18
C SER A 290 -5.43 15.18 -18.72
N ASP A 291 -6.56 15.84 -18.90
CA ASP A 291 -7.90 15.22 -18.76
C ASP A 291 -8.21 14.27 -19.95
N ASP A 292 -7.33 14.29 -20.98
CA ASP A 292 -7.47 13.43 -22.16
C ASP A 292 -6.68 12.11 -21.97
N LEU A 293 -7.36 11.11 -21.44
CA LEU A 293 -6.78 9.78 -21.22
C LEU A 293 -6.36 9.08 -22.53
N ALA A 294 -7.02 9.39 -23.65
CA ALA A 294 -6.66 8.85 -24.95
C ALA A 294 -5.34 9.44 -25.45
N ALA A 295 -5.08 10.73 -25.18
CA ALA A 295 -3.79 11.37 -25.49
C ALA A 295 -2.65 10.81 -24.61
N LEU A 296 -2.92 10.45 -23.37
CA LEU A 296 -1.96 9.78 -22.48
C LEU A 296 -1.57 8.40 -23.01
N GLU A 297 -2.52 7.63 -23.54
CA GLU A 297 -2.21 6.34 -24.17
C GLU A 297 -1.35 6.51 -25.41
N ALA A 298 -1.70 7.46 -26.28
CA ALA A 298 -0.96 7.76 -27.51
C ALA A 298 0.48 8.23 -27.23
N SER A 299 0.73 8.84 -26.08
CA SER A 299 2.06 9.26 -25.62
C SER A 299 2.97 8.11 -25.17
N GLY A 300 2.46 6.89 -25.11
CA GLY A 300 3.20 5.72 -24.62
C GLY A 300 3.51 5.77 -23.12
N SER A 301 2.75 6.53 -22.33
CA SER A 301 2.91 6.60 -20.88
C SER A 301 2.68 5.23 -20.26
N ASP A 302 3.62 4.76 -19.44
CA ASP A 302 3.52 3.50 -18.67
C ASP A 302 2.26 3.44 -17.79
N TRP A 303 1.76 4.60 -17.38
CA TRP A 303 0.54 4.70 -16.59
C TRP A 303 -0.67 4.07 -17.29
N PHE A 304 -0.86 4.33 -18.60
CA PHE A 304 -2.00 3.80 -19.32
C PHE A 304 -1.90 2.27 -19.51
N GLY A 305 -0.69 1.75 -19.63
CA GLY A 305 -0.43 0.30 -19.69
C GLY A 305 -0.82 -0.45 -18.42
N HIS A 306 -0.82 0.24 -17.29
CA HIS A 306 -1.21 -0.31 -15.98
C HIS A 306 -2.67 -0.03 -15.58
N MET A 307 -3.40 0.75 -16.39
CA MET A 307 -4.80 1.02 -16.13
C MET A 307 -5.64 -0.24 -16.21
N ILE A 308 -6.65 -0.35 -15.38
CA ILE A 308 -7.57 -1.49 -15.36
C ILE A 308 -8.22 -1.69 -16.73
N ALA A 309 -8.25 -2.92 -17.21
CA ALA A 309 -8.59 -3.25 -18.60
C ALA A 309 -10.03 -2.84 -18.99
N GLY A 310 -10.97 -2.90 -18.04
CA GLY A 310 -12.36 -2.50 -18.26
C GLY A 310 -12.51 -0.99 -18.48
N LEU A 311 -11.93 -0.18 -17.60
CA LEU A 311 -11.92 1.28 -17.71
C LEU A 311 -11.15 1.76 -18.93
N ARG A 312 -10.02 1.10 -19.25
CA ARG A 312 -9.28 1.36 -20.49
C ARG A 312 -10.16 1.20 -21.73
N ARG A 313 -10.94 0.12 -21.79
CA ARG A 313 -11.87 -0.12 -22.89
C ARG A 313 -12.92 0.98 -23.00
N ASP A 314 -13.45 1.45 -21.87
CA ASP A 314 -14.44 2.53 -21.85
C ASP A 314 -13.85 3.86 -22.34
N VAL A 315 -12.63 4.18 -21.95
CA VAL A 315 -11.89 5.36 -22.47
C VAL A 315 -11.69 5.26 -23.98
N LEU A 316 -11.18 4.12 -24.47
CA LEU A 316 -10.96 3.88 -25.89
C LEU A 316 -12.27 3.89 -26.70
N ALA A 317 -13.39 3.51 -26.11
CA ALA A 317 -14.72 3.60 -26.71
C ALA A 317 -15.33 5.01 -26.62
N GLY A 318 -14.62 6.01 -26.09
CA GLY A 318 -15.10 7.38 -25.91
C GLY A 318 -16.06 7.56 -24.72
N ARG A 319 -16.07 6.62 -23.77
CA ARG A 319 -16.91 6.68 -22.55
C ARG A 319 -16.12 7.29 -21.38
N THR A 320 -15.66 8.53 -21.55
CA THR A 320 -14.84 9.25 -20.56
C THR A 320 -15.66 9.75 -19.36
N GLU A 321 -16.97 9.76 -19.44
CA GLU A 321 -17.87 10.13 -18.33
C GLU A 321 -17.76 9.22 -17.11
N ARG A 322 -17.10 8.06 -17.24
CA ARG A 322 -16.86 7.12 -16.13
C ARG A 322 -15.52 7.29 -15.45
N VAL A 323 -14.58 7.99 -16.09
CA VAL A 323 -13.23 8.22 -15.55
C VAL A 323 -12.91 9.69 -15.66
N GLN A 324 -12.49 10.29 -14.56
CA GLN A 324 -12.01 11.66 -14.52
C GLN A 324 -10.67 11.73 -13.77
N VAL A 325 -9.79 12.59 -14.25
CA VAL A 325 -8.48 12.84 -13.62
C VAL A 325 -8.43 14.28 -13.13
N LEU A 326 -8.12 14.45 -11.85
CA LEU A 326 -7.81 15.74 -11.25
C LEU A 326 -6.28 15.87 -11.10
N ALA A 327 -5.69 16.80 -11.83
CA ALA A 327 -4.26 17.10 -11.78
C ALA A 327 -3.93 17.97 -10.54
N GLU A 328 -4.24 17.45 -9.35
CA GLU A 328 -4.11 18.15 -8.08
C GLU A 328 -3.32 17.30 -7.07
N SER A 329 -2.73 17.98 -6.07
CA SER A 329 -2.18 17.29 -4.92
C SER A 329 -3.31 16.71 -4.03
N ALA A 330 -2.98 15.72 -3.21
CA ALA A 330 -3.94 15.20 -2.23
C ALA A 330 -4.46 16.30 -1.28
N GLU A 331 -3.60 17.22 -0.89
CA GLU A 331 -3.96 18.35 -0.03
C GLU A 331 -5.06 19.22 -0.66
N THR A 332 -4.88 19.62 -1.92
CA THR A 332 -5.87 20.44 -2.63
C THR A 332 -7.15 19.66 -2.88
N ALA A 333 -7.02 18.42 -3.35
CA ALA A 333 -8.15 17.58 -3.71
C ALA A 333 -9.07 17.25 -2.53
N PHE A 334 -8.54 16.93 -1.35
CA PHE A 334 -9.40 16.62 -0.19
C PHE A 334 -10.24 17.83 0.23
N GLY A 335 -9.69 19.07 0.16
CA GLY A 335 -10.44 20.29 0.38
C GLY A 335 -11.58 20.48 -0.63
N HIS A 336 -11.35 20.19 -1.90
CA HIS A 336 -12.37 20.33 -2.96
C HIS A 336 -13.43 19.21 -2.92
N LEU A 337 -13.00 17.98 -2.61
CA LEU A 337 -13.87 16.80 -2.66
C LEU A 337 -14.79 16.73 -1.45
N PHE A 338 -14.29 17.03 -0.26
CA PHE A 338 -14.97 16.77 1.01
C PHE A 338 -15.14 18.00 1.92
N GLY A 339 -14.53 19.16 1.55
CA GLY A 339 -14.62 20.40 2.31
C GLY A 339 -15.86 21.27 2.05
#